data_3ab8d69d85ebf54ad21f2861782df9b5
#
_entry.id   3ab8d69d85ebf54ad21f2861782df9b5
#
_cell.length_a   1.000
_cell.length_b   1.000
_cell.length_c   1.000
_cell.angle_alpha   90.00
_cell.angle_beta   90.00
_cell.angle_gamma   90.00
#
_symmetry.space_group_name_H-M   'P 1'
#
loop_
_entity.id
_entity.type
_entity.pdbx_description
1 polymer ?
#
loop_
_entity_poly.entity_id
_entity_poly.type
_entity_poly.pdbx_seq_one_letter_code
_entity_poly.pdbx_strand_id
1 'polypeptide(L)'
;MEMSADYSRDAAAATGPDARPLTVLGLETSCDETAASVVRLTGGRAEVLSSVIHSQIDDHAAYGGVVPEIAARSHVEMIDGVTRRAMAEAGLDFAALDGVAATAGPGLVGGVMVGLSYGKAVSLARGLPLMAVNHLEGHAVSARLGAEVAYPFLLLLVSGGHCQLLEVRGIGDM
;
A
#
# COMPACT_ATOMS: atom_id res chain seq x y z
N MET A 1 -3.11 10.74 -26.39
CA MET A 1 -2.83 9.30 -26.52
C MET A 1 -3.36 8.65 -25.26
N GLU A 2 -4.64 8.28 -25.33
CA GLU A 2 -5.37 7.67 -24.21
C GLU A 2 -4.88 6.24 -24.03
N MET A 3 -4.11 6.01 -22.98
CA MET A 3 -3.92 4.65 -22.47
C MET A 3 -4.98 4.40 -21.38
N SER A 4 -6.22 4.16 -21.79
CA SER A 4 -7.16 3.48 -20.90
C SER A 4 -6.81 1.98 -20.95
N ALA A 5 -5.92 1.55 -20.09
CA ALA A 5 -5.71 0.12 -19.87
C ALA A 5 -7.03 -0.43 -19.28
N ASP A 6 -7.57 -1.44 -19.92
CA ASP A 6 -8.79 -2.14 -19.48
C ASP A 6 -8.47 -3.03 -18.26
N TYR A 7 -8.27 -2.37 -17.11
CA TYR A 7 -7.97 -3.04 -15.84
C TYR A 7 -9.12 -3.92 -15.33
N SER A 8 -10.34 -3.78 -15.88
CA SER A 8 -11.51 -4.51 -15.43
C SER A 8 -11.51 -5.98 -15.83
N ARG A 9 -10.93 -6.32 -16.99
CA ARG A 9 -10.86 -7.71 -17.50
C ARG A 9 -9.81 -8.54 -16.77
N ASP A 10 -8.64 -7.95 -16.49
CA ASP A 10 -7.53 -8.65 -15.83
C ASP A 10 -7.82 -8.87 -14.34
N ALA A 11 -8.53 -7.95 -13.68
CA ALA A 11 -8.94 -8.10 -12.29
C ALA A 11 -9.93 -9.27 -12.08
N ALA A 12 -10.87 -9.46 -13.01
CA ALA A 12 -11.83 -10.58 -12.94
C ALA A 12 -11.15 -11.94 -13.13
N ALA A 13 -10.11 -12.02 -13.97
CA ALA A 13 -9.31 -13.23 -14.17
C ALA A 13 -8.45 -13.58 -12.94
N ALA A 14 -8.03 -12.58 -12.16
CA ALA A 14 -7.22 -12.76 -10.96
C ALA A 14 -8.04 -13.17 -9.70
N THR A 15 -9.37 -13.03 -9.74
CA THR A 15 -10.24 -13.26 -8.57
C THR A 15 -11.09 -14.52 -8.66
N GLY A 16 -11.02 -15.27 -9.77
CA GLY A 16 -11.74 -16.54 -9.93
C GLY A 16 -11.24 -17.62 -8.95
N PRO A 17 -12.08 -18.63 -8.62
CA PRO A 17 -11.70 -19.72 -7.73
C PRO A 17 -10.49 -20.53 -8.21
N ASP A 18 -10.25 -20.55 -9.53
CA ASP A 18 -9.13 -21.25 -10.18
C ASP A 18 -7.96 -20.30 -10.52
N ALA A 19 -8.02 -19.04 -10.08
CA ALA A 19 -6.94 -18.07 -10.33
C ALA A 19 -5.68 -18.48 -9.54
N ARG A 20 -4.52 -18.36 -10.19
CA ARG A 20 -3.26 -18.56 -9.48
C ARG A 20 -3.11 -17.53 -8.36
N PRO A 21 -2.50 -17.92 -7.22
CA PRO A 21 -2.21 -16.94 -6.18
C PRO A 21 -1.36 -15.78 -6.70
N LEU A 22 -1.69 -14.57 -6.27
CA LEU A 22 -0.90 -13.36 -6.54
C LEU A 22 -0.29 -12.87 -5.24
N THR A 23 1.02 -12.65 -5.23
CA THR A 23 1.77 -12.14 -4.08
C THR A 23 2.28 -10.74 -4.40
N VAL A 24 1.89 -9.75 -3.61
CA VAL A 24 2.19 -8.33 -3.85
C VAL A 24 2.91 -7.74 -2.64
N LEU A 25 3.98 -6.99 -2.91
CA LEU A 25 4.63 -6.12 -1.93
C LEU A 25 3.91 -4.78 -1.89
N GLY A 26 3.39 -4.39 -0.73
CA GLY A 26 2.79 -3.06 -0.48
C GLY A 26 3.77 -2.15 0.26
N LEU A 27 3.83 -0.87 -0.14
CA LEU A 27 4.69 0.16 0.44
C LEU A 27 3.88 1.41 0.79
N GLU A 28 4.09 1.94 2.00
CA GLU A 28 3.41 3.13 2.49
C GLU A 28 4.41 4.05 3.20
N THR A 29 4.48 5.32 2.76
CA THR A 29 5.35 6.36 3.32
C THR A 29 4.71 7.75 3.21
N SER A 30 3.38 7.85 3.21
CA SER A 30 2.69 9.11 2.89
C SER A 30 2.64 10.12 4.04
N CYS A 31 2.93 9.70 5.28
CA CYS A 31 2.91 10.58 6.46
C CYS A 31 4.16 10.39 7.32
N ASP A 32 4.05 9.77 8.49
CA ASP A 32 5.12 9.63 9.49
C ASP A 32 5.43 8.17 9.85
N GLU A 33 4.95 7.24 9.04
CA GLU A 33 5.23 5.83 9.19
C GLU A 33 5.81 5.27 7.91
N THR A 34 6.91 4.52 8.04
CA THR A 34 7.47 3.72 6.94
C THR A 34 6.94 2.31 7.08
N ALA A 35 6.11 1.86 6.15
CA ALA A 35 5.54 0.53 6.21
C ALA A 35 5.78 -0.27 4.94
N ALA A 36 5.97 -1.59 5.12
CA ALA A 36 5.97 -2.57 4.04
C ALA A 36 5.18 -3.81 4.47
N SER A 37 4.42 -4.36 3.56
CA SER A 37 3.63 -5.58 3.77
C SER A 37 3.73 -6.51 2.58
N VAL A 38 3.60 -7.82 2.83
CA VAL A 38 3.44 -8.81 1.76
C VAL A 38 2.06 -9.42 1.90
N VAL A 39 1.27 -9.30 0.84
CA VAL A 39 -0.11 -9.79 0.80
C VAL A 39 -0.25 -10.81 -0.32
N ARG A 40 -0.94 -11.91 -0.04
CA ARG A 40 -1.29 -12.94 -1.01
C ARG A 40 -2.78 -12.96 -1.27
N LEU A 41 -3.17 -12.92 -2.53
CA LEU A 41 -4.54 -13.08 -2.98
C LEU A 41 -4.71 -14.49 -3.55
N THR A 42 -5.65 -15.28 -3.01
CA THR A 42 -5.96 -16.63 -3.48
C THR A 42 -7.48 -16.78 -3.56
N GLY A 43 -8.01 -17.05 -4.74
CA GLY A 43 -9.45 -17.25 -4.93
C GLY A 43 -10.31 -16.07 -4.45
N GLY A 44 -9.83 -14.83 -4.63
CA GLY A 44 -10.51 -13.62 -4.16
C GLY A 44 -10.34 -13.30 -2.68
N ARG A 45 -9.61 -14.13 -1.91
CA ARG A 45 -9.34 -13.91 -0.49
C ARG A 45 -7.92 -13.40 -0.29
N ALA A 46 -7.79 -12.26 0.40
CA ALA A 46 -6.50 -11.69 0.77
C ALA A 46 -5.99 -12.25 2.09
N GLU A 47 -4.71 -12.61 2.12
CA GLU A 47 -3.96 -13.03 3.30
C GLU A 47 -2.76 -12.10 3.50
N VAL A 48 -2.60 -11.52 4.68
CA VAL A 48 -1.43 -10.72 5.05
C VAL A 48 -0.35 -11.67 5.55
N LEU A 49 0.70 -11.88 4.75
CA LEU A 49 1.83 -12.75 5.10
C LEU A 49 2.81 -12.04 6.05
N SER A 50 2.95 -10.73 5.91
CA SER A 50 3.75 -9.89 6.81
C SER A 50 3.24 -8.45 6.78
N SER A 51 3.47 -7.73 7.89
CA SER A 51 3.20 -6.29 7.98
C SER A 51 4.22 -5.67 8.95
N VAL A 52 5.12 -4.88 8.42
CA VAL A 52 6.20 -4.23 9.17
C VAL A 52 6.02 -2.74 9.09
N ILE A 53 6.01 -2.11 10.26
CA ILE A 53 5.84 -0.66 10.40
C ILE A 53 7.03 -0.13 11.23
N HIS A 54 7.58 0.99 10.78
CA HIS A 54 8.50 1.83 11.54
C HIS A 54 7.81 3.18 11.74
N SER A 55 7.44 3.48 12.99
CA SER A 55 6.79 4.74 13.36
C SER A 55 7.84 5.78 13.74
N GLN A 56 7.60 7.02 13.37
CA GLN A 56 8.44 8.20 13.63
C GLN A 56 7.83 9.09 14.72
N ILE A 57 6.86 8.60 15.50
CA ILE A 57 6.14 9.38 16.52
C ILE A 57 7.11 10.07 17.49
N ASP A 58 8.14 9.34 17.94
CA ASP A 58 9.13 9.88 18.88
C ASP A 58 9.98 10.98 18.26
N ASP A 59 10.30 10.88 16.96
CA ASP A 59 11.09 11.86 16.22
C ASP A 59 10.33 13.19 16.06
N HIS A 60 9.01 13.13 16.04
CA HIS A 60 8.14 14.28 15.85
C HIS A 60 7.58 14.85 17.16
N ALA A 61 7.68 14.13 18.29
CA ALA A 61 7.09 14.50 19.57
C ALA A 61 7.52 15.90 20.06
N ALA A 62 8.80 16.25 19.85
CA ALA A 62 9.35 17.55 20.27
C ALA A 62 8.75 18.73 19.48
N TYR A 63 8.15 18.48 18.31
CA TYR A 63 7.59 19.52 17.44
C TYR A 63 6.07 19.66 17.55
N GLY A 64 5.42 18.77 18.31
CA GLY A 64 3.97 18.78 18.48
C GLY A 64 3.19 18.33 17.22
N GLY A 65 3.84 17.74 16.24
CA GLY A 65 3.24 17.25 15.01
C GLY A 65 4.29 16.88 13.97
N VAL A 66 3.86 16.29 12.86
CA VAL A 66 4.75 15.78 11.82
C VAL A 66 5.50 16.92 11.11
N VAL A 67 6.83 16.81 11.06
CA VAL A 67 7.71 17.70 10.29
C VAL A 67 8.05 17.01 8.96
N PRO A 68 7.52 17.49 7.81
CA PRO A 68 7.61 16.76 6.54
C PRO A 68 9.02 16.44 6.08
N GLU A 69 9.99 17.32 6.35
CA GLU A 69 11.38 17.10 5.95
C GLU A 69 12.06 16.03 6.80
N ILE A 70 11.79 16.00 8.10
CA ILE A 70 12.27 14.93 9.00
C ILE A 70 11.67 13.60 8.57
N ALA A 71 10.35 13.58 8.33
CA ALA A 71 9.68 12.36 7.87
C ALA A 71 10.28 11.83 6.58
N ALA A 72 10.48 12.68 5.56
CA ALA A 72 11.04 12.27 4.29
C ALA A 72 12.45 11.66 4.41
N ARG A 73 13.31 12.23 5.26
CA ARG A 73 14.66 11.71 5.51
C ARG A 73 14.63 10.35 6.20
N SER A 74 13.80 10.21 7.25
CA SER A 74 13.63 8.94 7.95
C SER A 74 13.11 7.85 7.01
N HIS A 75 12.16 8.15 6.13
CA HIS A 75 11.70 7.19 5.12
C HIS A 75 12.83 6.68 4.23
N VAL A 76 13.72 7.58 3.75
CA VAL A 76 14.87 7.18 2.92
C VAL A 76 15.78 6.21 3.66
N GLU A 77 16.03 6.45 4.94
CA GLU A 77 16.90 5.61 5.76
C GLU A 77 16.27 4.25 6.07
N MET A 78 14.95 4.21 6.26
CA MET A 78 14.26 3.04 6.78
C MET A 78 13.65 2.11 5.73
N ILE A 79 13.31 2.62 4.54
CA ILE A 79 12.48 1.89 3.56
C ILE A 79 13.08 0.54 3.13
N ASP A 80 14.39 0.46 2.90
CA ASP A 80 15.05 -0.79 2.51
C ASP A 80 15.00 -1.82 3.65
N GLY A 81 15.35 -1.39 4.87
CA GLY A 81 15.34 -2.25 6.06
C GLY A 81 13.95 -2.80 6.38
N VAL A 82 12.92 -1.93 6.33
CA VAL A 82 11.52 -2.30 6.57
C VAL A 82 11.04 -3.29 5.49
N THR A 83 11.37 -3.02 4.22
CA THR A 83 10.99 -3.91 3.11
C THR A 83 11.66 -5.28 3.21
N ARG A 84 12.96 -5.34 3.48
CA ARG A 84 13.68 -6.62 3.65
C ARG A 84 13.13 -7.43 4.82
N ARG A 85 12.79 -6.76 5.91
CA ARG A 85 12.18 -7.39 7.06
C ARG A 85 10.81 -7.95 6.72
N ALA A 86 9.96 -7.21 6.00
CA ALA A 86 8.66 -7.69 5.55
C ALA A 86 8.78 -8.94 4.67
N MET A 87 9.73 -8.96 3.72
CA MET A 87 10.00 -10.13 2.87
C MET A 87 10.49 -11.32 3.71
N ALA A 88 11.37 -11.11 4.67
CA ALA A 88 11.88 -12.17 5.54
C ALA A 88 10.79 -12.75 6.45
N GLU A 89 9.93 -11.90 7.06
CA GLU A 89 8.80 -12.34 7.88
C GLU A 89 7.76 -13.12 7.06
N ALA A 90 7.58 -12.77 5.78
CA ALA A 90 6.74 -13.54 4.85
C ALA A 90 7.38 -14.88 4.40
N GLY A 91 8.66 -15.11 4.71
CA GLY A 91 9.41 -16.29 4.26
C GLY A 91 9.65 -16.32 2.74
N LEU A 92 9.71 -15.16 2.09
CA LEU A 92 9.79 -15.03 0.64
C LEU A 92 11.00 -14.20 0.23
N ASP A 93 11.48 -14.44 -1.00
CA ASP A 93 12.39 -13.54 -1.68
C ASP A 93 11.63 -12.70 -2.74
N PHE A 94 12.30 -11.67 -3.27
CA PHE A 94 11.71 -10.80 -4.29
C PHE A 94 11.37 -11.50 -5.61
N ALA A 95 11.87 -12.73 -5.85
CA ALA A 95 11.52 -13.51 -7.04
C ALA A 95 10.12 -14.13 -6.94
N ALA A 96 9.59 -14.24 -5.72
CA ALA A 96 8.26 -14.78 -5.46
C ALA A 96 7.13 -13.74 -5.60
N LEU A 97 7.48 -12.48 -5.86
CA LEU A 97 6.49 -11.41 -6.04
C LEU A 97 5.92 -11.41 -7.46
N ASP A 98 4.63 -11.11 -7.56
CA ASP A 98 3.89 -10.90 -8.81
C ASP A 98 3.69 -9.42 -9.13
N GLY A 99 3.84 -8.55 -8.14
CA GLY A 99 3.67 -7.10 -8.31
C GLY A 99 4.14 -6.31 -7.10
N VAL A 100 4.20 -5.00 -7.29
CA VAL A 100 4.48 -4.01 -6.25
C VAL A 100 3.35 -3.01 -6.22
N ALA A 101 2.86 -2.67 -5.04
CA ALA A 101 1.92 -1.58 -4.81
C ALA A 101 2.58 -0.51 -3.94
N ALA A 102 2.43 0.76 -4.28
CA ALA A 102 2.97 1.85 -3.48
C ALA A 102 1.99 3.01 -3.44
N THR A 103 1.86 3.65 -2.28
CA THR A 103 1.05 4.85 -2.14
C THR A 103 1.63 5.98 -2.99
N ALA A 104 0.75 6.55 -3.84
CA ALA A 104 1.10 7.63 -4.76
C ALA A 104 0.47 8.99 -4.37
N GLY A 105 -0.23 9.04 -3.25
CA GLY A 105 -0.91 10.21 -2.69
C GLY A 105 -2.39 9.93 -2.39
N PRO A 106 -3.07 10.88 -1.74
CA PRO A 106 -2.52 12.09 -1.11
C PRO A 106 -1.59 11.79 0.06
N GLY A 107 -0.76 12.79 0.44
CA GLY A 107 0.16 12.68 1.57
C GLY A 107 1.26 13.75 1.52
N LEU A 108 2.21 13.66 2.42
CA LEU A 108 3.39 14.53 2.43
C LEU A 108 4.24 14.19 1.19
N VAL A 109 4.41 15.15 0.29
CA VAL A 109 5.02 14.92 -1.03
C VAL A 109 6.40 14.27 -0.94
N GLY A 110 7.25 14.68 0.02
CA GLY A 110 8.56 14.08 0.24
C GLY A 110 8.48 12.61 0.62
N GLY A 111 7.60 12.29 1.56
CA GLY A 111 7.36 10.91 1.99
C GLY A 111 6.81 10.03 0.86
N VAL A 112 5.74 10.47 0.21
CA VAL A 112 5.15 9.77 -0.95
C VAL A 112 6.20 9.46 -2.02
N MET A 113 7.06 10.43 -2.34
CA MET A 113 8.12 10.25 -3.32
C MET A 113 9.10 9.13 -2.95
N VAL A 114 9.42 8.95 -1.67
CA VAL A 114 10.36 7.90 -1.23
C VAL A 114 9.77 6.51 -1.52
N GLY A 115 8.60 6.20 -0.97
CA GLY A 115 7.99 4.88 -1.15
C GLY A 115 7.67 4.55 -2.60
N LEU A 116 7.12 5.53 -3.34
CA LEU A 116 6.81 5.36 -4.75
C LEU A 116 8.07 5.16 -5.61
N SER A 117 9.17 5.89 -5.35
CA SER A 117 10.42 5.73 -6.08
C SER A 117 11.09 4.40 -5.76
N TYR A 118 11.09 3.98 -4.50
CA TYR A 118 11.58 2.67 -4.09
C TYR A 118 10.76 1.54 -4.75
N GLY A 119 9.44 1.64 -4.72
CA GLY A 119 8.55 0.69 -5.39
C GLY A 119 8.80 0.59 -6.90
N LYS A 120 9.02 1.74 -7.57
CA LYS A 120 9.42 1.78 -9.00
C LYS A 120 10.75 1.08 -9.23
N ALA A 121 11.73 1.29 -8.35
CA ALA A 121 13.04 0.66 -8.48
C ALA A 121 12.95 -0.87 -8.35
N VAL A 122 12.20 -1.38 -7.36
CA VAL A 122 11.95 -2.82 -7.19
C VAL A 122 11.22 -3.39 -8.40
N SER A 123 10.15 -2.73 -8.84
CA SER A 123 9.36 -3.10 -10.02
C SER A 123 10.24 -3.21 -11.27
N LEU A 124 11.06 -2.19 -11.55
CA LEU A 124 11.96 -2.17 -12.69
C LEU A 124 13.02 -3.27 -12.61
N ALA A 125 13.67 -3.42 -11.45
CA ALA A 125 14.74 -4.39 -11.26
C ALA A 125 14.26 -5.85 -11.38
N ARG A 126 12.98 -6.10 -11.07
CA ARG A 126 12.37 -7.44 -11.10
C ARG A 126 11.48 -7.68 -12.32
N GLY A 127 11.24 -6.66 -13.14
CA GLY A 127 10.29 -6.75 -14.28
C GLY A 127 8.85 -6.96 -13.84
N LEU A 128 8.47 -6.42 -12.66
CA LEU A 128 7.14 -6.58 -12.08
C LEU A 128 6.25 -5.37 -12.40
N PRO A 129 4.91 -5.55 -12.49
CA PRO A 129 3.99 -4.43 -12.54
C PRO A 129 4.03 -3.62 -11.25
N LEU A 130 3.87 -2.30 -11.37
CA LEU A 130 3.68 -1.38 -10.24
C LEU A 130 2.26 -0.83 -10.26
N MET A 131 1.59 -0.91 -9.12
CA MET A 131 0.31 -0.25 -8.87
C MET A 131 0.51 0.98 -7.99
N ALA A 132 0.12 2.14 -8.52
CA ALA A 132 0.05 3.39 -7.77
C ALA A 132 -1.29 3.45 -7.01
N VAL A 133 -1.25 3.43 -5.69
CA VAL A 133 -2.44 3.34 -4.83
C VAL A 133 -2.76 4.72 -4.24
N ASN A 134 -4.04 5.08 -4.25
CA ASN A 134 -4.52 6.23 -3.50
C ASN A 134 -4.54 5.90 -2.01
N HIS A 135 -3.92 6.75 -1.18
CA HIS A 135 -3.81 6.55 0.28
C HIS A 135 -5.18 6.38 0.96
N LEU A 136 -6.16 7.21 0.59
CA LEU A 136 -7.52 7.15 1.17
C LEU A 136 -8.26 5.88 0.72
N GLU A 137 -8.04 5.46 -0.52
CA GLU A 137 -8.57 4.18 -1.01
C GLU A 137 -7.94 2.99 -0.28
N GLY A 138 -6.63 3.05 0.01
CA GLY A 138 -5.95 2.07 0.84
C GLY A 138 -6.63 1.93 2.22
N HIS A 139 -6.96 3.04 2.87
CA HIS A 139 -7.73 3.03 4.11
C HIS A 139 -9.12 2.41 3.92
N ALA A 140 -9.84 2.78 2.84
CA ALA A 140 -11.18 2.28 2.59
C ALA A 140 -11.20 0.76 2.39
N VAL A 141 -10.30 0.23 1.57
CA VAL A 141 -10.28 -1.21 1.27
C VAL A 141 -9.67 -2.04 2.40
N SER A 142 -8.88 -1.45 3.31
CA SER A 142 -8.30 -2.16 4.46
C SER A 142 -9.37 -2.75 5.38
N ALA A 143 -10.56 -2.17 5.45
CA ALA A 143 -11.70 -2.72 6.20
C ALA A 143 -12.10 -4.13 5.73
N ARG A 144 -11.77 -4.48 4.47
CA ARG A 144 -12.08 -5.78 3.87
C ARG A 144 -10.98 -6.84 4.07
N LEU A 145 -9.83 -6.48 4.62
CA LEU A 145 -8.76 -7.45 4.91
C LEU A 145 -9.10 -8.40 6.05
N GLY A 146 -9.90 -7.95 7.00
CA GLY A 146 -10.26 -8.75 8.19
C GLY A 146 -11.73 -9.11 8.30
N ALA A 147 -12.58 -8.61 7.38
CA ALA A 147 -14.03 -8.82 7.42
C ALA A 147 -14.63 -8.89 6.02
N GLU A 148 -15.69 -9.68 5.88
CA GLU A 148 -16.47 -9.74 4.64
C GLU A 148 -17.43 -8.52 4.58
N VAL A 149 -16.90 -7.37 4.18
CA VAL A 149 -17.68 -6.15 3.98
C VAL A 149 -18.06 -6.05 2.50
N ALA A 150 -19.36 -6.16 2.21
CA ALA A 150 -19.88 -6.04 0.85
C ALA A 150 -19.95 -4.55 0.42
N TYR A 151 -19.79 -4.29 -0.87
CA TYR A 151 -20.08 -2.98 -1.46
C TYR A 151 -21.59 -2.81 -1.70
N PRO A 152 -22.17 -1.58 -1.61
CA PRO A 152 -21.53 -0.39 -1.05
C PRO A 152 -21.50 -0.40 0.48
N PHE A 153 -20.56 0.33 1.09
CA PHE A 153 -20.54 0.56 2.53
C PHE A 153 -20.16 2.01 2.87
N LEU A 154 -20.52 2.46 4.07
CA LEU A 154 -20.12 3.75 4.59
C LEU A 154 -18.82 3.61 5.37
N LEU A 155 -17.83 4.44 5.02
CA LEU A 155 -16.56 4.57 5.71
C LEU A 155 -16.52 5.91 6.46
N LEU A 156 -16.36 5.87 7.77
CA LEU A 156 -15.94 7.02 8.54
C LEU A 156 -14.41 6.99 8.68
N LEU A 157 -13.73 7.82 7.90
CA LEU A 157 -12.30 7.99 7.98
C LEU A 157 -11.97 9.15 8.92
N VAL A 158 -11.31 8.84 10.03
CA VAL A 158 -10.87 9.84 11.03
C VAL A 158 -9.39 9.64 11.31
N SER A 159 -8.59 10.64 10.99
CA SER A 159 -7.16 10.67 11.24
C SER A 159 -6.71 12.08 11.65
N GLY A 160 -5.43 12.25 11.95
CA GLY A 160 -4.87 13.58 12.23
C GLY A 160 -4.96 14.57 11.07
N GLY A 161 -5.03 14.07 9.83
CA GLY A 161 -5.08 14.90 8.61
C GLY A 161 -6.43 14.85 7.86
N HIS A 162 -7.27 13.85 8.11
CA HIS A 162 -8.51 13.62 7.37
C HIS A 162 -9.67 13.29 8.29
N CYS A 163 -10.82 13.92 8.03
CA CYS A 163 -12.09 13.58 8.66
C CYS A 163 -13.17 13.60 7.58
N GLN A 164 -13.57 12.42 7.10
CA GLN A 164 -14.48 12.28 5.97
C GLN A 164 -15.45 11.12 6.19
N LEU A 165 -16.68 11.28 5.71
CA LEU A 165 -17.64 10.19 5.57
C LEU A 165 -17.77 9.89 4.08
N LEU A 166 -17.44 8.67 3.68
CA LEU A 166 -17.37 8.24 2.29
C LEU A 166 -18.34 7.08 2.04
N GLU A 167 -19.04 7.10 0.92
CA GLU A 167 -19.71 5.94 0.38
C GLU A 167 -18.75 5.19 -0.56
N VAL A 168 -18.32 4.00 -0.13
CA VAL A 168 -17.42 3.15 -0.92
C VAL A 168 -18.26 2.19 -1.74
N ARG A 169 -18.35 2.39 -3.05
CA ARG A 169 -19.15 1.59 -3.99
C ARG A 169 -18.37 0.49 -4.67
N GLY A 170 -17.04 0.64 -4.70
CA GLY A 170 -16.14 -0.31 -5.33
C GLY A 170 -14.70 0.15 -5.24
N ILE A 171 -13.77 -0.63 -5.78
CA ILE A 171 -12.37 -0.23 -5.95
C ILE A 171 -12.33 0.89 -6.99
N GLY A 172 -11.72 2.04 -6.63
CA GLY A 172 -11.68 3.23 -7.49
C GLY A 172 -13.00 4.04 -7.54
N ASP A 173 -14.01 3.67 -6.75
CA ASP A 173 -15.31 4.36 -6.69
C ASP A 173 -15.72 4.66 -5.25
N MET A 174 -15.37 5.90 -4.80
CA MET A 174 -15.61 6.43 -3.44
C MET A 174 -16.20 7.84 -3.51
#